data_6c7d91effec412d1a6b7aa3227efb6f2
#
_entry.id   6c7d91effec412d1a6b7aa3227efb6f2
#
_cell.length_a   1.000
_cell.length_b   1.000
_cell.length_c   1.000
_cell.angle_alpha   90.00
_cell.angle_beta   90.00
_cell.angle_gamma   90.00
#
_symmetry.space_group_name_H-M   'P 1'
#
loop_
_entity.id
_entity.type
_entity.pdbx_description
1 polymer ?
#
loop_
_entity_poly.entity_id
_entity_poly.type
_entity_poly.pdbx_seq_one_letter_code
_entity_poly.pdbx_strand_id
1 'polypeptide(L)'
;MNFGAIYGFLHKLNLTSVSEFQAYLQLGFEHITDPNGYDHVLFVVALCAIYSLQQWQSVLILVTAFTIGHSATLALSTLRIINFRSDVVELLIPVTIIITCFLNFRNPLSAPSAPGGRLRYGLALAFGLIHGLGFSNYLRSLLGQEVGIFTPLLAFNLGLEAGQLLIVALALATAALFVNVLGVRRDKLCWILSGIVAGMATSLVLANELFRSFTSSH
;
A
#
# COMPACT_ATOMS: atom_id res chain seq x y z
N MET A 1 14.44 8.67 6.22
CA MET A 1 14.11 9.82 5.35
C MET A 1 14.39 11.11 6.11
N ASN A 2 15.10 12.11 5.50
CA ASN A 2 15.44 13.35 6.19
C ASN A 2 14.26 14.34 6.11
N PHE A 3 13.24 14.11 6.96
CA PHE A 3 11.97 14.84 6.96
C PHE A 3 12.11 16.35 7.27
N GLY A 4 13.18 16.77 7.94
CA GLY A 4 13.47 18.17 8.17
C GLY A 4 13.78 18.97 6.91
N ALA A 5 14.35 18.33 5.90
CA ALA A 5 14.65 18.96 4.61
C ALA A 5 13.38 19.25 3.79
N ILE A 6 12.40 18.35 3.83
CA ILE A 6 11.11 18.51 3.14
C ILE A 6 10.29 19.61 3.82
N TYR A 7 10.26 19.65 5.16
CA TYR A 7 9.56 20.69 5.91
C TYR A 7 10.16 22.08 5.66
N GLY A 8 11.49 22.19 5.62
CA GLY A 8 12.18 23.43 5.28
C GLY A 8 11.98 23.88 3.83
N PHE A 9 11.79 22.92 2.92
CA PHE A 9 11.51 23.18 1.51
C PHE A 9 10.08 23.71 1.32
N LEU A 10 9.09 23.07 1.94
CA LEU A 10 7.67 23.49 1.88
C LEU A 10 7.45 24.88 2.52
N HIS A 11 8.15 25.19 3.61
CA HIS A 11 8.02 26.49 4.32
C HIS A 11 8.74 27.64 3.59
N LYS A 12 9.73 27.37 2.73
CA LYS A 12 10.44 28.38 1.92
C LYS A 12 9.73 28.79 0.63
N LEU A 13 8.78 27.95 0.18
CA LEU A 13 8.00 28.26 -1.00
C LEU A 13 6.75 29.01 -0.56
N ASN A 14 6.59 30.26 -0.98
CA ASN A 14 5.30 30.97 -1.01
C ASN A 14 4.43 30.22 -2.03
N LEU A 15 3.83 29.09 -1.60
CA LEU A 15 3.18 28.13 -2.47
C LEU A 15 1.89 28.75 -3.04
N THR A 16 1.90 29.02 -4.33
CA THR A 16 0.65 29.16 -5.10
C THR A 16 -0.12 27.83 -4.99
N SER A 17 -1.43 27.83 -5.10
CA SER A 17 -2.27 26.62 -5.02
C SER A 17 -1.83 25.47 -5.93
N VAL A 18 -1.19 25.80 -7.07
CA VAL A 18 -0.63 24.82 -8.01
C VAL A 18 0.61 24.12 -7.44
N SER A 19 1.48 24.84 -6.73
CA SER A 19 2.68 24.27 -6.13
C SER A 19 2.35 23.40 -4.90
N GLU A 20 1.31 23.74 -4.14
CA GLU A 20 0.79 22.94 -3.05
C GLU A 20 0.24 21.58 -3.55
N PHE A 21 -0.61 21.61 -4.58
CA PHE A 21 -1.12 20.40 -5.22
C PHE A 21 0.02 19.48 -5.70
N GLN A 22 1.03 20.03 -6.37
CA GLN A 22 2.19 19.27 -6.84
C GLN A 22 2.98 18.65 -5.68
N ALA A 23 3.14 19.36 -4.57
CA ALA A 23 3.86 18.85 -3.40
C ALA A 23 3.14 17.64 -2.76
N TYR A 24 1.82 17.71 -2.60
CA TYR A 24 1.05 16.58 -2.07
C TYR A 24 0.92 15.42 -3.06
N LEU A 25 0.85 15.70 -4.37
CA LEU A 25 0.88 14.66 -5.40
C LEU A 25 2.22 13.90 -5.36
N GLN A 26 3.33 14.61 -5.29
CA GLN A 26 4.66 14.02 -5.15
C GLN A 26 4.76 13.23 -3.86
N LEU A 27 4.27 13.77 -2.74
CA LEU A 27 4.27 13.09 -1.45
C LEU A 27 3.51 11.75 -1.51
N GLY A 28 2.34 11.71 -2.16
CA GLY A 28 1.57 10.49 -2.34
C GLY A 28 2.31 9.45 -3.19
N PHE A 29 2.95 9.88 -4.27
CA PHE A 29 3.77 9.02 -5.11
C PHE A 29 4.98 8.45 -4.35
N GLU A 30 5.71 9.30 -3.65
CA GLU A 30 6.87 8.91 -2.84
C GLU A 30 6.46 7.98 -1.69
N HIS A 31 5.32 8.23 -1.05
CA HIS A 31 4.82 7.40 0.04
C HIS A 31 4.64 5.93 -0.37
N ILE A 32 4.02 5.68 -1.52
CA ILE A 32 3.75 4.31 -1.99
C ILE A 32 4.99 3.63 -2.58
N THR A 33 5.96 4.40 -3.06
CA THR A 33 7.19 3.91 -3.69
C THR A 33 8.42 3.95 -2.78
N ASP A 34 8.26 4.38 -1.50
CA ASP A 34 9.37 4.50 -0.55
C ASP A 34 10.04 3.15 -0.29
N PRO A 35 11.33 2.99 -0.60
CA PRO A 35 12.06 1.76 -0.32
C PRO A 35 12.27 1.50 1.19
N ASN A 36 12.11 2.50 2.06
CA ASN A 36 12.19 2.34 3.51
C ASN A 36 10.86 1.95 4.14
N GLY A 37 9.73 2.33 3.50
CA GLY A 37 8.37 1.93 3.85
C GLY A 37 7.81 0.94 2.82
N TYR A 38 8.52 -0.15 2.57
CA TYR A 38 8.25 -1.09 1.47
C TYR A 38 7.03 -2.00 1.66
N ASP A 39 6.29 -1.87 2.75
CA ASP A 39 5.06 -2.62 3.04
C ASP A 39 4.00 -2.48 1.94
N HIS A 40 3.79 -1.27 1.42
CA HIS A 40 2.89 -1.03 0.29
C HIS A 40 3.36 -1.72 -1.00
N VAL A 41 4.66 -1.66 -1.28
CA VAL A 41 5.25 -2.35 -2.45
C VAL A 41 5.05 -3.85 -2.31
N LEU A 42 5.33 -4.42 -1.13
CA LEU A 42 5.11 -5.84 -0.85
C LEU A 42 3.64 -6.23 -1.02
N PHE A 43 2.73 -5.40 -0.53
CA PHE A 43 1.29 -5.66 -0.66
C PHE A 43 0.85 -5.68 -2.12
N VAL A 44 1.23 -4.67 -2.92
CA VAL A 44 0.90 -4.61 -4.35
C VAL A 44 1.51 -5.77 -5.13
N VAL A 45 2.77 -6.15 -4.84
CA VAL A 45 3.42 -7.32 -5.45
C VAL A 45 2.67 -8.60 -5.10
N ALA A 46 2.25 -8.79 -3.83
CA ALA A 46 1.45 -9.93 -3.41
C ALA A 46 0.09 -9.98 -4.13
N LEU A 47 -0.57 -8.84 -4.30
CA LEU A 47 -1.82 -8.75 -5.06
C LEU A 47 -1.62 -9.14 -6.54
N CYS A 48 -0.52 -8.69 -7.17
CA CYS A 48 -0.20 -8.98 -8.57
C CYS A 48 0.20 -10.43 -8.82
N ALA A 49 0.74 -11.13 -7.82
CA ALA A 49 1.41 -12.43 -7.99
C ALA A 49 0.55 -13.52 -8.65
N ILE A 50 -0.76 -13.47 -8.47
CA ILE A 50 -1.71 -14.45 -9.06
C ILE A 50 -2.19 -14.07 -10.47
N TYR A 51 -2.03 -12.79 -10.87
CA TYR A 51 -2.58 -12.27 -12.12
C TYR A 51 -1.58 -12.31 -13.27
N SER A 52 -2.10 -12.49 -14.49
CA SER A 52 -1.33 -12.34 -15.73
C SER A 52 -1.44 -10.93 -16.27
N LEU A 53 -0.57 -10.61 -17.22
CA LEU A 53 -0.63 -9.35 -17.95
C LEU A 53 -2.00 -9.14 -18.64
N GLN A 54 -2.64 -10.21 -19.12
CA GLN A 54 -3.98 -10.15 -19.73
C GLN A 54 -5.09 -9.81 -18.73
N GLN A 55 -4.84 -9.99 -17.44
CA GLN A 55 -5.79 -9.72 -16.35
C GLN A 55 -5.55 -8.36 -15.67
N TRP A 56 -4.84 -7.45 -16.34
CA TRP A 56 -4.49 -6.13 -15.81
C TRP A 56 -5.70 -5.33 -15.29
N GLN A 57 -6.88 -5.46 -15.94
CA GLN A 57 -8.11 -4.81 -15.49
C GLN A 57 -8.54 -5.27 -14.09
N SER A 58 -8.40 -6.55 -13.79
CA SER A 58 -8.72 -7.09 -12.45
C SER A 58 -7.75 -6.56 -11.39
N VAL A 59 -6.49 -6.38 -11.75
CA VAL A 59 -5.49 -5.78 -10.86
C VAL A 59 -5.80 -4.32 -10.61
N LEU A 60 -6.20 -3.57 -11.65
CA LEU A 60 -6.64 -2.18 -11.49
C LEU A 60 -7.79 -2.05 -10.50
N ILE A 61 -8.83 -2.89 -10.63
CA ILE A 61 -9.97 -2.88 -9.70
C ILE A 61 -9.52 -3.16 -8.26
N LEU A 62 -8.58 -4.10 -8.06
CA LEU A 62 -8.02 -4.39 -6.73
C LEU A 62 -7.28 -3.20 -6.15
N VAL A 63 -6.41 -2.58 -6.94
CA VAL A 63 -5.62 -1.42 -6.53
C VAL A 63 -6.54 -0.23 -6.22
N THR A 64 -7.51 0.06 -7.09
CA THR A 64 -8.50 1.12 -6.84
C THR A 64 -9.34 0.83 -5.59
N ALA A 65 -9.76 -0.42 -5.36
CA ALA A 65 -10.47 -0.78 -4.13
C ALA A 65 -9.62 -0.52 -2.88
N PHE A 66 -8.33 -0.86 -2.92
CA PHE A 66 -7.38 -0.54 -1.86
C PHE A 66 -7.26 0.98 -1.67
N THR A 67 -7.07 1.75 -2.76
CA THR A 67 -6.95 3.22 -2.70
C THR A 67 -8.19 3.87 -2.12
N ILE A 68 -9.38 3.40 -2.45
CA ILE A 68 -10.65 3.89 -1.86
C ILE A 68 -10.65 3.67 -0.35
N GLY A 69 -10.31 2.47 0.12
CA GLY A 69 -10.22 2.17 1.55
C GLY A 69 -9.17 3.05 2.25
N HIS A 70 -7.98 3.14 1.67
CA HIS A 70 -6.88 3.96 2.17
C HIS A 70 -7.28 5.43 2.29
N SER A 71 -7.84 6.00 1.23
CA SER A 71 -8.28 7.40 1.19
C SER A 71 -9.36 7.69 2.22
N ALA A 72 -10.33 6.78 2.38
CA ALA A 72 -11.42 6.93 3.33
C ALA A 72 -10.91 7.05 4.78
N THR A 73 -10.06 6.13 5.22
CA THR A 73 -9.51 6.16 6.59
C THR A 73 -8.49 7.27 6.78
N LEU A 74 -7.69 7.56 5.77
CA LEU A 74 -6.78 8.70 5.79
C LEU A 74 -7.54 10.02 6.00
N ALA A 75 -8.64 10.24 5.25
CA ALA A 75 -9.50 11.42 5.40
C ALA A 75 -10.15 11.48 6.79
N LEU A 76 -10.79 10.39 7.21
CA LEU A 76 -11.48 10.33 8.51
C LEU A 76 -10.52 10.54 9.70
N SER A 77 -9.33 9.98 9.63
CA SER A 77 -8.34 10.15 10.68
C SER A 77 -7.71 11.55 10.65
N THR A 78 -7.45 12.11 9.46
CA THR A 78 -6.96 13.49 9.32
C THR A 78 -7.95 14.50 9.87
N LEU A 79 -9.26 14.28 9.67
CA LEU A 79 -10.36 15.07 10.25
C LEU A 79 -10.59 14.82 11.75
N ARG A 80 -9.83 13.92 12.38
CA ARG A 80 -10.00 13.52 13.79
C ARG A 80 -11.36 12.88 14.12
N ILE A 81 -12.08 12.36 13.10
CA ILE A 81 -13.34 11.64 13.30
C ILE A 81 -13.05 10.26 13.90
N ILE A 82 -11.96 9.62 13.47
CA ILE A 82 -11.46 8.35 14.01
C ILE A 82 -10.04 8.54 14.52
N ASN A 83 -9.70 7.83 15.58
CA ASN A 83 -8.37 7.84 16.16
C ASN A 83 -7.94 6.42 16.52
N PHE A 84 -6.78 6.01 16.03
CA PHE A 84 -6.23 4.68 16.27
C PHE A 84 -4.81 4.76 16.81
N ARG A 85 -4.41 3.75 17.55
CA ARG A 85 -3.05 3.60 18.04
C ARG A 85 -2.14 3.19 16.89
N SER A 86 -1.10 3.97 16.62
CA SER A 86 -0.15 3.74 15.52
C SER A 86 0.54 2.38 15.63
N ASP A 87 0.93 1.97 16.85
CA ASP A 87 1.60 0.69 17.10
C ASP A 87 0.75 -0.54 16.69
N VAL A 88 -0.57 -0.47 16.90
CA VAL A 88 -1.50 -1.50 16.45
C VAL A 88 -1.62 -1.51 14.94
N VAL A 89 -1.74 -0.34 14.31
CA VAL A 89 -1.83 -0.23 12.84
C VAL A 89 -0.56 -0.74 12.16
N GLU A 90 0.61 -0.35 12.68
CA GLU A 90 1.92 -0.81 12.18
C GLU A 90 2.10 -2.33 12.28
N LEU A 91 1.47 -2.98 13.26
CA LEU A 91 1.43 -4.45 13.36
C LEU A 91 0.43 -5.06 12.36
N LEU A 92 -0.74 -4.44 12.19
CA LEU A 92 -1.79 -4.95 11.31
C LEU A 92 -1.41 -4.90 9.83
N ILE A 93 -0.64 -3.89 9.41
CA ILE A 93 -0.18 -3.75 8.03
C ILE A 93 0.54 -5.02 7.54
N PRO A 94 1.66 -5.47 8.12
CA PRO A 94 2.33 -6.67 7.64
C PRO A 94 1.50 -7.95 7.83
N VAL A 95 0.59 -8.00 8.80
CA VAL A 95 -0.35 -9.13 8.95
C VAL A 95 -1.28 -9.23 7.74
N THR A 96 -1.78 -8.11 7.19
CA THR A 96 -2.61 -8.13 5.97
C THR A 96 -1.84 -8.63 4.75
N ILE A 97 -0.55 -8.32 4.66
CA ILE A 97 0.34 -8.81 3.60
C ILE A 97 0.49 -10.33 3.71
N ILE A 98 0.74 -10.86 4.91
CA ILE A 98 0.86 -12.31 5.17
C ILE A 98 -0.46 -13.02 4.80
N ILE A 99 -1.61 -12.47 5.17
CA ILE A 99 -2.92 -13.03 4.81
C ILE A 99 -3.07 -13.08 3.28
N THR A 100 -2.67 -12.03 2.55
CA THR A 100 -2.70 -12.01 1.08
C THR A 100 -1.84 -13.12 0.50
N CYS A 101 -0.63 -13.30 1.00
CA CYS A 101 0.28 -14.38 0.57
C CYS A 101 -0.30 -15.77 0.87
N PHE A 102 -0.92 -15.96 2.03
CA PHE A 102 -1.59 -17.21 2.39
C PHE A 102 -2.71 -17.57 1.42
N LEU A 103 -3.52 -16.58 1.03
CA LEU A 103 -4.56 -16.78 0.02
C LEU A 103 -3.99 -17.13 -1.37
N ASN A 104 -2.82 -16.60 -1.70
CA ASN A 104 -2.11 -16.92 -2.93
C ASN A 104 -1.60 -18.38 -2.92
N PHE A 105 -1.08 -18.88 -1.81
CA PHE A 105 -0.67 -20.28 -1.67
C PHE A 105 -1.83 -21.24 -1.86
N ARG A 106 -3.02 -20.90 -1.37
CA ARG A 106 -4.21 -21.75 -1.51
C ARG A 106 -4.79 -21.74 -2.93
N ASN A 107 -4.71 -20.60 -3.63
CA ASN A 107 -5.30 -20.42 -4.95
C ASN A 107 -4.37 -19.62 -5.89
N PRO A 108 -3.26 -20.22 -6.36
CA PRO A 108 -2.22 -19.51 -7.11
C PRO A 108 -2.63 -19.07 -8.52
N LEU A 109 -3.77 -19.53 -9.02
CA LEU A 109 -4.26 -19.26 -10.38
C LEU A 109 -5.75 -18.86 -10.40
N SER A 110 -6.22 -18.18 -9.35
CA SER A 110 -7.64 -17.78 -9.28
C SER A 110 -8.02 -16.87 -10.45
N ALA A 111 -8.96 -17.32 -11.28
CA ALA A 111 -9.60 -16.44 -12.24
C ALA A 111 -10.42 -15.37 -11.51
N PRO A 112 -10.53 -14.15 -12.06
CA PRO A 112 -11.34 -13.07 -11.47
C PRO A 112 -12.82 -13.45 -11.30
N SER A 113 -13.33 -14.32 -12.16
CA SER A 113 -14.69 -14.88 -12.14
C SER A 113 -14.87 -16.06 -11.18
N ALA A 114 -13.80 -16.57 -10.57
CA ALA A 114 -13.89 -17.64 -9.58
C ALA A 114 -14.58 -17.15 -8.29
N PRO A 115 -15.22 -18.04 -7.51
CA PRO A 115 -15.90 -17.66 -6.26
C PRO A 115 -15.03 -16.88 -5.26
N GLY A 116 -13.70 -17.04 -5.32
CA GLY A 116 -12.74 -16.29 -4.50
C GLY A 116 -12.38 -14.88 -5.03
N GLY A 117 -12.75 -14.52 -6.27
CA GLY A 117 -12.40 -13.23 -6.87
C GLY A 117 -13.05 -12.05 -6.15
N ARG A 118 -14.35 -12.13 -5.84
CA ARG A 118 -15.08 -11.08 -5.11
C ARG A 118 -14.54 -10.87 -3.70
N LEU A 119 -14.14 -11.94 -3.02
CA LEU A 119 -13.54 -11.85 -1.70
C LEU A 119 -12.24 -11.04 -1.73
N ARG A 120 -11.41 -11.19 -2.77
CA ARG A 120 -10.14 -10.45 -2.89
C ARG A 120 -10.36 -8.94 -3.03
N TYR A 121 -11.40 -8.50 -3.74
CA TYR A 121 -11.75 -7.08 -3.84
C TYR A 121 -12.19 -6.52 -2.48
N GLY A 122 -13.02 -7.26 -1.75
CA GLY A 122 -13.43 -6.89 -0.39
C GLY A 122 -12.25 -6.84 0.59
N LEU A 123 -11.33 -7.80 0.50
CA LEU A 123 -10.12 -7.80 1.32
C LEU A 123 -9.17 -6.64 0.93
N ALA A 124 -9.00 -6.33 -0.36
CA ALA A 124 -8.19 -5.20 -0.79
C ALA A 124 -8.73 -3.87 -0.22
N LEU A 125 -10.05 -3.68 -0.26
CA LEU A 125 -10.72 -2.53 0.37
C LEU A 125 -10.46 -2.49 1.89
N ALA A 126 -10.70 -3.61 2.59
CA ALA A 126 -10.52 -3.71 4.03
C ALA A 126 -9.05 -3.47 4.45
N PHE A 127 -8.10 -3.98 3.68
CA PHE A 127 -6.67 -3.76 3.93
C PHE A 127 -6.27 -2.32 3.63
N GLY A 128 -6.86 -1.71 2.58
CA GLY A 128 -6.73 -0.28 2.32
C GLY A 128 -7.16 0.57 3.52
N LEU A 129 -8.30 0.25 4.16
CA LEU A 129 -8.75 0.93 5.37
C LEU A 129 -7.70 0.88 6.50
N ILE A 130 -7.01 -0.25 6.67
CA ILE A 130 -5.95 -0.41 7.68
C ILE A 130 -4.72 0.44 7.31
N HIS A 131 -4.26 0.33 6.06
CA HIS A 131 -3.06 1.04 5.59
C HIS A 131 -3.21 2.56 5.64
N GLY A 132 -4.41 3.11 5.33
CA GLY A 132 -4.68 4.54 5.39
C GLY A 132 -4.57 5.14 6.79
N LEU A 133 -4.77 4.35 7.85
CA LEU A 133 -4.57 4.80 9.23
C LEU A 133 -3.08 5.02 9.55
N GLY A 134 -2.17 4.23 8.94
CA GLY A 134 -0.74 4.29 9.24
C GLY A 134 -0.10 5.64 8.90
N PHE A 135 -0.53 6.28 7.83
CA PHE A 135 0.03 7.56 7.37
C PHE A 135 -0.70 8.79 7.91
N SER A 136 -1.86 8.61 8.52
CA SER A 136 -2.76 9.71 8.91
C SER A 136 -2.14 10.71 9.90
N ASN A 137 -1.38 10.25 10.87
CA ASN A 137 -0.72 11.12 11.86
C ASN A 137 0.34 12.01 11.21
N TYR A 138 1.09 11.46 10.25
CA TYR A 138 2.09 12.21 9.51
C TYR A 138 1.44 13.27 8.62
N LEU A 139 0.44 12.90 7.82
CA LEU A 139 -0.28 13.84 6.96
C LEU A 139 -0.92 14.97 7.78
N ARG A 140 -1.50 14.64 8.95
CA ARG A 140 -2.06 15.63 9.86
C ARG A 140 -1.01 16.64 10.35
N SER A 141 0.20 16.18 10.64
CA SER A 141 1.30 17.06 11.06
C SER A 141 1.76 18.02 9.97
N LEU A 142 1.65 17.61 8.70
CA LEU A 142 1.97 18.45 7.55
C LEU A 142 0.89 19.51 7.27
N LEU A 143 -0.39 19.11 7.39
CA LEU A 143 -1.53 20.02 7.14
C LEU A 143 -1.67 21.12 8.21
N GLY A 144 -1.15 20.91 9.41
CA GLY A 144 -1.23 21.88 10.49
C GLY A 144 -2.67 22.26 10.86
N GLN A 145 -2.97 23.58 10.87
CA GLN A 145 -4.30 24.14 11.12
C GLN A 145 -4.97 24.69 9.85
N GLU A 146 -4.53 24.25 8.69
CA GLU A 146 -5.07 24.77 7.43
C GLU A 146 -6.56 24.42 7.24
N VAL A 147 -7.31 25.38 6.67
CA VAL A 147 -8.78 25.34 6.59
C VAL A 147 -9.29 24.40 5.49
N GLY A 148 -8.41 23.96 4.55
CA GLY A 148 -8.80 23.18 3.37
C GLY A 148 -8.02 21.88 3.23
N ILE A 149 -8.56 20.75 3.69
CA ILE A 149 -7.90 19.43 3.56
C ILE A 149 -8.24 18.72 2.25
N PHE A 150 -9.23 19.17 1.48
CA PHE A 150 -9.71 18.48 0.29
C PHE A 150 -8.66 18.40 -0.82
N THR A 151 -8.02 19.55 -1.15
CA THR A 151 -7.01 19.63 -2.21
C THR A 151 -5.76 18.81 -1.88
N PRO A 152 -5.16 18.92 -0.68
CA PRO A 152 -4.07 18.05 -0.26
C PRO A 152 -4.39 16.56 -0.32
N LEU A 153 -5.56 16.15 0.20
CA LEU A 153 -5.97 14.74 0.17
C LEU A 153 -6.19 14.23 -1.25
N LEU A 154 -6.83 15.02 -2.10
CA LEU A 154 -7.03 14.66 -3.50
C LEU A 154 -5.69 14.49 -4.23
N ALA A 155 -4.79 15.47 -4.09
CA ALA A 155 -3.47 15.42 -4.71
C ALA A 155 -2.65 14.23 -4.23
N PHE A 156 -2.63 14.00 -2.90
CA PHE A 156 -1.95 12.86 -2.30
C PHE A 156 -2.46 11.52 -2.86
N ASN A 157 -3.79 11.34 -2.90
CA ASN A 157 -4.39 10.09 -3.39
C ASN A 157 -4.15 9.87 -4.89
N LEU A 158 -4.12 10.92 -5.71
CA LEU A 158 -3.75 10.82 -7.12
C LEU A 158 -2.28 10.42 -7.29
N GLY A 159 -1.39 10.97 -6.47
CA GLY A 159 0.02 10.59 -6.45
C GLY A 159 0.21 9.13 -6.02
N LEU A 160 -0.49 8.71 -4.97
CA LEU A 160 -0.50 7.35 -4.49
C LEU A 160 -0.97 6.37 -5.57
N GLU A 161 -2.09 6.66 -6.25
CA GLU A 161 -2.60 5.83 -7.34
C GLU A 161 -1.61 5.75 -8.52
N ALA A 162 -0.99 6.86 -8.90
CA ALA A 162 0.04 6.87 -9.93
C ALA A 162 1.24 5.97 -9.57
N GLY A 163 1.72 6.03 -8.34
CA GLY A 163 2.80 5.16 -7.85
C GLY A 163 2.39 3.68 -7.80
N GLN A 164 1.16 3.38 -7.38
CA GLN A 164 0.63 2.00 -7.42
C GLN A 164 0.57 1.46 -8.84
N LEU A 165 0.09 2.24 -9.81
CA LEU A 165 0.05 1.84 -11.21
C LEU A 165 1.44 1.54 -11.77
N LEU A 166 2.45 2.32 -11.37
CA LEU A 166 3.85 2.04 -11.72
C LEU A 166 4.30 0.69 -11.14
N ILE A 167 4.05 0.43 -9.85
CA ILE A 167 4.43 -0.84 -9.21
C ILE A 167 3.72 -2.01 -9.89
N VAL A 168 2.42 -1.89 -10.18
CA VAL A 168 1.63 -2.90 -10.89
C VAL A 168 2.21 -3.18 -12.27
N ALA A 169 2.53 -2.14 -13.05
CA ALA A 169 3.11 -2.28 -14.38
C ALA A 169 4.44 -3.04 -14.32
N LEU A 170 5.33 -2.66 -13.39
CA LEU A 170 6.61 -3.32 -13.19
C LEU A 170 6.45 -4.78 -12.73
N ALA A 171 5.54 -5.05 -11.79
CA ALA A 171 5.28 -6.40 -11.28
C ALA A 171 4.72 -7.32 -12.37
N LEU A 172 3.73 -6.87 -13.13
CA LEU A 172 3.14 -7.65 -14.21
C LEU A 172 4.11 -7.85 -15.39
N ALA A 173 4.91 -6.82 -15.75
CA ALA A 173 5.93 -6.94 -16.79
C ALA A 173 7.02 -7.93 -16.39
N THR A 174 7.48 -7.86 -15.14
CA THR A 174 8.46 -8.80 -14.59
C THR A 174 7.90 -10.21 -14.56
N ALA A 175 6.66 -10.41 -14.09
CA ALA A 175 6.01 -11.72 -14.11
C ALA A 175 5.85 -12.27 -15.54
N ALA A 176 5.49 -11.43 -16.51
CA ALA A 176 5.38 -11.81 -17.92
C ALA A 176 6.74 -12.23 -18.51
N LEU A 177 7.82 -11.54 -18.16
CA LEU A 177 9.18 -11.90 -18.56
C LEU A 177 9.55 -13.31 -18.05
N PHE A 178 9.34 -13.58 -16.76
CA PHE A 178 9.64 -14.88 -16.17
C PHE A 178 8.80 -16.02 -16.79
N VAL A 179 7.54 -15.78 -17.05
CA VAL A 179 6.64 -16.81 -17.59
C VAL A 179 6.86 -17.01 -19.08
N ASN A 180 6.89 -15.93 -19.89
CA ASN A 180 6.87 -16.03 -21.35
C ASN A 180 8.26 -16.20 -21.97
N VAL A 181 9.31 -15.67 -21.33
CA VAL A 181 10.70 -15.74 -21.86
C VAL A 181 11.49 -16.83 -21.15
N LEU A 182 11.41 -16.92 -19.82
CA LEU A 182 12.19 -17.89 -19.03
C LEU A 182 11.43 -19.23 -18.84
N GLY A 183 10.18 -19.35 -19.28
CA GLY A 183 9.39 -20.58 -19.23
C GLY A 183 8.99 -21.00 -17.80
N VAL A 184 9.05 -20.09 -16.83
CA VAL A 184 8.65 -20.39 -15.45
C VAL A 184 7.15 -20.60 -15.37
N ARG A 185 6.71 -21.70 -14.77
CA ARG A 185 5.27 -21.93 -14.53
C ARG A 185 4.70 -20.89 -13.61
N ARG A 186 3.51 -20.35 -13.95
CA ARG A 186 2.85 -19.26 -13.20
C ARG A 186 2.55 -19.60 -11.75
N ASP A 187 2.09 -20.83 -11.48
CA ASP A 187 1.85 -21.31 -10.12
C ASP A 187 3.12 -21.27 -9.26
N LYS A 188 4.25 -21.73 -9.82
CA LYS A 188 5.55 -21.68 -9.15
C LYS A 188 6.02 -20.24 -8.90
N LEU A 189 5.88 -19.37 -9.91
CA LEU A 189 6.23 -17.95 -9.75
C LEU A 189 5.39 -17.29 -8.66
N CYS A 190 4.08 -17.55 -8.63
CA CYS A 190 3.17 -17.06 -7.60
C CYS A 190 3.61 -17.52 -6.19
N TRP A 191 3.97 -18.81 -6.04
CA TRP A 191 4.43 -19.33 -4.75
C TRP A 191 5.77 -18.74 -4.33
N ILE A 192 6.72 -18.59 -5.25
CA ILE A 192 8.02 -17.99 -4.95
C ILE A 192 7.85 -16.52 -4.52
N LEU A 193 7.12 -15.72 -5.30
CA LEU A 193 6.88 -14.31 -4.97
C LEU A 193 6.14 -14.18 -3.63
N SER A 194 5.06 -14.95 -3.44
CA SER A 194 4.32 -14.91 -2.18
C SER A 194 5.14 -15.39 -0.99
N GLY A 195 6.07 -16.34 -1.18
CA GLY A 195 7.01 -16.79 -0.16
C GLY A 195 8.00 -15.71 0.26
N ILE A 196 8.60 -15.03 -0.72
CA ILE A 196 9.53 -13.91 -0.47
C ILE A 196 8.79 -12.79 0.27
N VAL A 197 7.63 -12.38 -0.24
CA VAL A 197 6.82 -11.31 0.37
C VAL A 197 6.38 -11.69 1.78
N ALA A 198 5.92 -12.92 2.00
CA ALA A 198 5.53 -13.40 3.34
C ALA A 198 6.70 -13.39 4.32
N GLY A 199 7.90 -13.82 3.88
CA GLY A 199 9.12 -13.77 4.68
C GLY A 199 9.48 -12.33 5.09
N MET A 200 9.45 -11.40 4.14
CA MET A 200 9.72 -9.98 4.41
C MET A 200 8.64 -9.37 5.34
N ALA A 201 7.36 -9.65 5.11
CA ALA A 201 6.29 -9.19 5.99
C ALA A 201 6.39 -9.79 7.40
N THR A 202 6.81 -11.04 7.53
CA THR A 202 7.06 -11.67 8.83
C THR A 202 8.21 -10.96 9.57
N SER A 203 9.26 -10.54 8.87
CA SER A 203 10.34 -9.76 9.51
C SER A 203 9.84 -8.42 10.04
N LEU A 204 8.88 -7.76 9.36
CA LEU A 204 8.24 -6.54 9.86
C LEU A 204 7.42 -6.80 11.13
N VAL A 205 6.66 -7.91 11.18
CA VAL A 205 5.93 -8.32 12.41
C VAL A 205 6.89 -8.52 13.57
N LEU A 206 7.98 -9.27 13.34
CA LEU A 206 8.98 -9.56 14.38
C LEU A 206 9.76 -8.32 14.84
N ALA A 207 9.90 -7.31 13.98
CA ALA A 207 10.53 -6.04 14.29
C ALA A 207 9.61 -5.09 15.07
N ASN A 208 8.29 -5.30 15.04
CA ASN A 208 7.30 -4.42 15.65
C ASN A 208 7.40 -4.46 17.19
N GLU A 209 7.43 -3.27 17.83
CA GLU A 209 7.61 -3.15 19.29
C GLU A 209 6.44 -3.75 20.08
N LEU A 210 5.21 -3.59 19.59
CA LEU A 210 4.03 -4.17 20.22
C LEU A 210 4.12 -5.70 20.25
N PHE A 211 4.52 -6.33 19.14
CA PHE A 211 4.72 -7.78 19.06
C PHE A 211 5.82 -8.25 20.02
N ARG A 212 6.94 -7.53 20.07
CA ARG A 212 8.05 -7.84 20.98
C ARG A 212 7.63 -7.76 22.46
N SER A 213 6.83 -6.76 22.82
CA SER A 213 6.35 -6.63 24.21
C SER A 213 5.47 -7.80 24.65
N PHE A 214 4.64 -8.34 23.75
CA PHE A 214 3.84 -9.55 24.04
C PHE A 214 4.69 -10.81 24.20
N THR A 215 5.75 -10.96 23.41
CA THR A 215 6.62 -12.15 23.47
C THR A 215 7.64 -12.13 24.57
N SER A 216 8.00 -10.96 25.11
CA SER A 216 8.94 -10.79 26.22
C SER A 216 8.27 -10.89 27.62
N SER A 217 6.94 -10.88 27.69
CA SER A 217 6.18 -10.97 28.94
C SER A 217 5.80 -12.43 29.33
N HIS A 218 6.31 -13.40 28.59
CA HIS A 218 6.20 -14.85 28.86
C HIS A 218 7.58 -15.50 28.92
#